data_1d990f3d9609df34b9bc61015ee4ca38
#
_entry.id   1d990f3d9609df34b9bc61015ee4ca38
#
_cell.length_a   1.000
_cell.length_b   1.000
_cell.length_c   1.000
_cell.angle_alpha   90.00
_cell.angle_beta   90.00
_cell.angle_gamma   90.00
#
_symmetry.space_group_name_H-M   'P 1'
#
loop_
_entity.id
_entity.type
_entity.pdbx_description
1 polymer ?
#
loop_
_entity_poly.entity_id
_entity_poly.type
_entity_poly.pdbx_seq_one_letter_code
_entity_poly.pdbx_strand_id
1 'polypeptide(L)'
;MSGGEFFVQERPVHDFIAQVHSVLERNPDINQRLASLRLPYRRLLEDQSWLPEEFRQINPNSGMGGGIASWLLYQSSTKDLSLFALVVPPGVTTPIHNHLAWGLVGLYQGEQEEEEFEVAEHDHFHPGDNVRMNRRFLRVLKPGEFYELMPPYNDVHRVKTISAEPSISLHLLANDTGCVIRQRFDGTGRVDEFRSGWSNKPCPESLADRH
;
A
#
# COMPACT_ATOMS: atom_id res chain seq x y z
N MET A 1 -14.55 -17.80 -11.31
CA MET A 1 -14.51 -17.18 -9.95
C MET A 1 -13.05 -17.17 -9.54
N SER A 2 -12.42 -16.01 -9.58
CA SER A 2 -11.05 -15.84 -9.10
C SER A 2 -11.08 -15.99 -7.57
N GLY A 3 -10.69 -17.15 -7.08
CA GLY A 3 -10.57 -17.42 -5.65
C GLY A 3 -9.47 -16.56 -5.07
N GLY A 4 -9.56 -16.23 -3.78
CA GLY A 4 -8.54 -15.53 -3.03
C GLY A 4 -8.62 -15.94 -1.56
N GLU A 5 -7.63 -15.51 -0.78
CA GLU A 5 -7.55 -15.76 0.65
C GLU A 5 -7.96 -14.50 1.40
N PHE A 6 -8.93 -14.63 2.29
CA PHE A 6 -9.36 -13.58 3.21
C PHE A 6 -8.75 -13.82 4.59
N PHE A 7 -8.14 -12.80 5.13
CA PHE A 7 -7.60 -12.78 6.49
C PHE A 7 -8.55 -12.08 7.47
N VAL A 8 -9.49 -11.31 6.94
CA VAL A 8 -10.59 -10.66 7.66
C VAL A 8 -11.91 -11.24 7.15
N GLN A 9 -12.80 -11.62 8.09
CA GLN A 9 -14.07 -12.26 7.75
C GLN A 9 -15.25 -11.28 7.71
N GLU A 10 -14.96 -10.00 7.86
CA GLU A 10 -15.96 -8.95 7.96
C GLU A 10 -16.64 -8.70 6.60
N ARG A 11 -17.97 -8.67 6.62
CA ARG A 11 -18.80 -8.54 5.42
C ARG A 11 -18.44 -7.35 4.52
N PRO A 12 -18.13 -6.13 5.04
CA PRO A 12 -17.75 -5.00 4.20
C PRO A 12 -16.55 -5.29 3.30
N VAL A 13 -15.55 -6.07 3.79
CA VAL A 13 -14.37 -6.46 2.99
C VAL A 13 -14.77 -7.44 1.89
N HIS A 14 -15.58 -8.45 2.21
CA HIS A 14 -16.07 -9.43 1.23
C HIS A 14 -16.89 -8.77 0.12
N ASP A 15 -17.82 -7.88 0.50
CA ASP A 15 -18.68 -7.14 -0.45
C ASP A 15 -17.81 -6.21 -1.33
N PHE A 16 -16.80 -5.56 -0.76
CA PHE A 16 -15.87 -4.72 -1.52
C PHE A 16 -15.04 -5.54 -2.52
N ILE A 17 -14.43 -6.64 -2.09
CA ILE A 17 -13.61 -7.50 -2.97
C ILE A 17 -14.46 -8.11 -4.09
N ALA A 18 -15.70 -8.49 -3.82
CA ALA A 18 -16.62 -8.94 -4.87
C ALA A 18 -16.88 -7.86 -5.93
N GLN A 19 -17.02 -6.59 -5.50
CA GLN A 19 -17.14 -5.45 -6.43
C GLN A 19 -15.84 -5.23 -7.21
N VAL A 20 -14.67 -5.33 -6.55
CA VAL A 20 -13.36 -5.22 -7.22
C VAL A 20 -13.26 -6.25 -8.35
N HIS A 21 -13.49 -7.53 -8.07
CA HIS A 21 -13.45 -8.58 -9.10
C HIS A 21 -14.41 -8.30 -10.25
N SER A 22 -15.65 -7.90 -9.95
CA SER A 22 -16.63 -7.54 -10.96
C SER A 22 -16.19 -6.35 -11.84
N VAL A 23 -15.47 -5.38 -11.28
CA VAL A 23 -14.91 -4.26 -12.03
C VAL A 23 -13.75 -4.72 -12.91
N LEU A 24 -12.84 -5.56 -12.37
CA LEU A 24 -11.69 -6.08 -13.12
C LEU A 24 -12.11 -6.93 -14.33
N GLU A 25 -13.15 -7.74 -14.20
CA GLU A 25 -13.70 -8.58 -15.28
C GLU A 25 -14.33 -7.74 -16.41
N ARG A 26 -14.98 -6.61 -16.07
CA ARG A 26 -15.72 -5.80 -17.03
C ARG A 26 -14.93 -4.68 -17.69
N ASN A 27 -13.84 -4.23 -17.07
CA ASN A 27 -13.08 -3.08 -17.53
C ASN A 27 -11.63 -3.46 -17.79
N PRO A 28 -11.16 -3.48 -19.04
CA PRO A 28 -9.74 -3.72 -19.35
C PRO A 28 -8.86 -2.50 -19.05
N ASP A 29 -9.40 -1.29 -19.09
CA ASP A 29 -8.69 -0.04 -18.90
C ASP A 29 -8.55 0.33 -17.42
N ILE A 30 -7.33 0.68 -16.98
CA ILE A 30 -7.01 0.95 -15.58
C ILE A 30 -7.75 2.20 -15.06
N ASN A 31 -7.88 3.26 -15.87
CA ASN A 31 -8.56 4.48 -15.43
C ASN A 31 -10.05 4.21 -15.19
N GLN A 32 -10.67 3.37 -16.04
CA GLN A 32 -12.07 2.96 -15.85
C GLN A 32 -12.24 2.07 -14.60
N ARG A 33 -11.27 1.19 -14.32
CA ARG A 33 -11.23 0.40 -13.08
C ARG A 33 -11.19 1.30 -11.86
N LEU A 34 -10.22 2.21 -11.80
CA LEU A 34 -10.06 3.14 -10.69
C LEU A 34 -11.31 4.01 -10.52
N ALA A 35 -11.83 4.61 -11.58
CA ALA A 35 -13.05 5.41 -11.53
C ALA A 35 -14.25 4.63 -10.97
N SER A 36 -14.41 3.36 -11.37
CA SER A 36 -15.49 2.48 -10.90
C SER A 36 -15.34 2.08 -9.43
N LEU A 37 -14.10 2.03 -8.92
CA LEU A 37 -13.80 1.62 -7.55
C LEU A 37 -13.83 2.78 -6.55
N ARG A 38 -13.82 4.04 -6.97
CA ARG A 38 -13.79 5.21 -6.06
C ARG A 38 -14.90 5.20 -5.02
N LEU A 39 -16.14 4.98 -5.44
CA LEU A 39 -17.28 5.00 -4.52
C LEU A 39 -17.32 3.77 -3.59
N PRO A 40 -17.15 2.53 -4.07
CA PRO A 40 -17.02 1.36 -3.19
C PRO A 40 -15.88 1.51 -2.17
N TYR A 41 -14.72 2.00 -2.60
CA TYR A 41 -13.56 2.18 -1.74
C TYR A 41 -13.78 3.25 -0.66
N ARG A 42 -14.40 4.39 -1.03
CA ARG A 42 -14.77 5.42 -0.07
C ARG A 42 -15.70 4.88 1.02
N ARG A 43 -16.70 4.08 0.65
CA ARG A 43 -17.61 3.46 1.62
C ARG A 43 -16.87 2.52 2.59
N LEU A 44 -15.87 1.78 2.09
CA LEU A 44 -15.03 0.94 2.93
C LEU A 44 -14.21 1.75 3.92
N LEU A 45 -13.69 2.93 3.51
CA LEU A 45 -12.92 3.83 4.38
C LEU A 45 -13.78 4.53 5.42
N GLU A 46 -15.02 4.92 5.07
CA GLU A 46 -15.93 5.65 5.94
C GLU A 46 -16.58 4.77 7.02
N ASP A 47 -16.70 3.47 6.76
CA ASP A 47 -17.21 2.51 7.75
C ASP A 47 -16.12 2.10 8.74
N GLN A 48 -16.10 2.73 9.91
CA GLN A 48 -15.09 2.51 10.94
C GLN A 48 -15.33 1.24 11.78
N SER A 49 -16.38 0.46 11.49
CA SER A 49 -16.83 -0.64 12.35
C SER A 49 -16.23 -2.00 12.03
N TRP A 50 -15.67 -2.18 10.82
CA TRP A 50 -15.34 -3.52 10.32
C TRP A 50 -13.89 -3.98 10.54
N LEU A 51 -12.91 -3.07 10.67
CA LEU A 51 -11.51 -3.51 10.82
C LEU A 51 -11.29 -4.06 12.23
N PRO A 52 -10.97 -5.36 12.41
CA PRO A 52 -10.74 -5.94 13.74
C PRO A 52 -9.53 -5.34 14.43
N GLU A 53 -9.53 -5.33 15.75
CA GLU A 53 -8.48 -4.73 16.59
C GLU A 53 -7.10 -5.32 16.32
N GLU A 54 -7.01 -6.61 16.02
CA GLU A 54 -5.75 -7.29 15.73
C GLU A 54 -5.03 -6.73 14.49
N PHE A 55 -5.76 -6.20 13.51
CA PHE A 55 -5.21 -5.57 12.31
C PHE A 55 -4.92 -4.07 12.48
N ARG A 56 -5.12 -3.53 13.68
CA ARG A 56 -4.80 -2.14 14.04
C ARG A 56 -3.49 -2.02 14.82
N GLN A 57 -2.84 -3.15 15.11
CA GLN A 57 -1.66 -3.20 15.97
C GLN A 57 -0.38 -2.85 15.20
N ILE A 58 0.57 -2.24 15.88
CA ILE A 58 1.93 -2.04 15.39
C ILE A 58 2.69 -3.38 15.35
N ASN A 59 3.75 -3.46 14.52
CA ASN A 59 4.61 -4.63 14.46
C ASN A 59 6.08 -4.25 14.72
N PRO A 60 6.61 -4.49 15.92
CA PRO A 60 8.00 -4.16 16.26
C PRO A 60 9.04 -4.85 15.37
N ASN A 61 8.68 -5.98 14.75
CA ASN A 61 9.56 -6.77 13.90
C ASN A 61 9.32 -6.53 12.39
N SER A 62 8.74 -5.39 12.04
CA SER A 62 8.45 -5.04 10.65
C SER A 62 9.71 -4.88 9.80
N GLY A 63 9.69 -5.37 8.58
CA GLY A 63 10.72 -5.10 7.57
C GLY A 63 10.85 -3.63 7.16
N MET A 64 9.82 -2.81 7.44
CA MET A 64 9.85 -1.36 7.21
C MET A 64 10.49 -0.58 8.36
N GLY A 65 10.70 -1.21 9.52
CA GLY A 65 11.21 -0.54 10.73
C GLY A 65 10.17 0.30 11.46
N GLY A 66 10.57 0.95 12.55
CA GLY A 66 9.74 1.92 13.28
C GLY A 66 8.45 1.39 13.90
N GLY A 67 8.22 0.07 13.91
CA GLY A 67 6.97 -0.51 14.39
C GLY A 67 5.82 -0.47 13.36
N ILE A 68 6.10 -0.08 12.12
CA ILE A 68 5.12 -0.07 11.03
C ILE A 68 4.61 -1.49 10.77
N ALA A 69 3.31 -1.68 10.63
CA ALA A 69 2.72 -2.98 10.31
C ALA A 69 2.02 -2.96 8.96
N SER A 70 2.17 -4.04 8.18
CA SER A 70 1.45 -4.27 6.93
C SER A 70 0.57 -5.52 7.10
N TRP A 71 -0.68 -5.32 7.48
CA TRP A 71 -1.65 -6.39 7.73
C TRP A 71 -2.41 -6.74 6.45
N LEU A 72 -2.14 -7.91 5.90
CA LEU A 72 -2.83 -8.41 4.72
C LEU A 72 -4.27 -8.78 5.10
N LEU A 73 -5.25 -8.20 4.40
CA LEU A 73 -6.69 -8.42 4.62
C LEU A 73 -7.28 -9.35 3.56
N TYR A 74 -6.77 -9.24 2.33
CA TYR A 74 -7.15 -10.10 1.20
C TYR A 74 -5.99 -10.21 0.22
N GLN A 75 -5.84 -11.40 -0.39
CA GLN A 75 -4.92 -11.64 -1.50
C GLN A 75 -5.60 -12.53 -2.55
N SER A 76 -5.55 -12.13 -3.83
CA SER A 76 -6.01 -12.98 -4.94
C SER A 76 -5.18 -14.27 -5.04
N SER A 77 -5.77 -15.33 -5.57
CA SER A 77 -5.06 -16.61 -5.76
C SER A 77 -3.85 -16.51 -6.71
N THR A 78 -3.91 -15.58 -7.66
CA THR A 78 -2.83 -15.26 -8.61
C THR A 78 -1.81 -14.29 -8.05
N LYS A 79 -2.04 -13.73 -6.85
CA LYS A 79 -1.19 -12.73 -6.18
C LYS A 79 -1.00 -11.44 -6.97
N ASP A 80 -1.90 -11.15 -7.89
CA ASP A 80 -1.94 -9.94 -8.71
C ASP A 80 -2.81 -8.83 -8.12
N LEU A 81 -3.39 -9.08 -6.94
CA LEU A 81 -4.20 -8.12 -6.20
C LEU A 81 -4.08 -8.38 -4.69
N SER A 82 -3.85 -7.33 -3.93
CA SER A 82 -3.87 -7.34 -2.46
C SER A 82 -4.67 -6.17 -1.89
N LEU A 83 -5.37 -6.43 -0.78
CA LEU A 83 -5.92 -5.39 0.11
C LEU A 83 -5.23 -5.54 1.46
N PHE A 84 -4.65 -4.46 1.99
CA PHE A 84 -4.00 -4.48 3.29
C PHE A 84 -4.18 -3.18 4.08
N ALA A 85 -4.01 -3.28 5.39
CA ALA A 85 -3.94 -2.14 6.29
C ALA A 85 -2.48 -1.85 6.64
N LEU A 86 -2.03 -0.63 6.39
CA LEU A 86 -0.74 -0.12 6.83
C LEU A 86 -0.95 0.67 8.13
N VAL A 87 -0.37 0.20 9.22
CA VAL A 87 -0.40 0.87 10.53
C VAL A 87 0.93 1.56 10.75
N VAL A 88 0.91 2.88 10.91
CA VAL A 88 2.10 3.69 11.14
C VAL A 88 1.99 4.35 12.52
N PRO A 89 2.95 4.08 13.45
CA PRO A 89 2.94 4.68 14.78
C PRO A 89 3.03 6.21 14.76
N PRO A 90 2.60 6.92 15.83
CA PRO A 90 2.72 8.37 15.94
C PRO A 90 4.15 8.86 15.71
N GLY A 91 4.31 9.88 14.86
CA GLY A 91 5.60 10.49 14.54
C GLY A 91 6.53 9.65 13.65
N VAL A 92 6.19 8.40 13.38
CA VAL A 92 6.99 7.51 12.51
C VAL A 92 6.74 7.86 11.05
N THR A 93 7.81 7.77 10.25
CA THR A 93 7.80 8.02 8.81
C THR A 93 8.23 6.75 8.08
N THR A 94 7.52 6.37 7.01
CA THR A 94 7.96 5.28 6.14
C THR A 94 9.22 5.68 5.35
N PRO A 95 10.04 4.73 4.89
CA PRO A 95 11.01 5.04 3.85
C PRO A 95 10.35 5.71 2.63
N ILE A 96 11.09 6.47 1.85
CA ILE A 96 10.64 6.86 0.51
C ILE A 96 10.68 5.59 -0.33
N HIS A 97 9.57 5.21 -0.97
CA HIS A 97 9.48 3.93 -1.68
C HIS A 97 8.44 3.97 -2.80
N ASN A 98 8.54 3.01 -3.72
CA ASN A 98 7.56 2.75 -4.76
C ASN A 98 6.69 1.52 -4.43
N HIS A 99 5.64 1.30 -5.22
CA HIS A 99 4.73 0.16 -5.08
C HIS A 99 4.79 -0.81 -6.26
N LEU A 100 5.17 -0.33 -7.45
CA LEU A 100 5.15 -1.08 -8.70
C LEU A 100 3.75 -1.66 -9.00
N ALA A 101 2.72 -0.94 -8.60
CA ALA A 101 1.33 -1.37 -8.67
C ALA A 101 0.40 -0.18 -8.85
N TRP A 102 -0.59 -0.31 -9.72
CA TRP A 102 -1.72 0.62 -9.71
C TRP A 102 -2.68 0.26 -8.58
N GLY A 103 -3.42 1.24 -8.08
CA GLY A 103 -4.41 0.98 -7.05
C GLY A 103 -4.97 2.21 -6.36
N LEU A 104 -5.50 2.00 -5.18
CA LEU A 104 -6.10 3.01 -4.31
C LEU A 104 -5.44 2.96 -2.94
N VAL A 105 -5.07 4.12 -2.45
CA VAL A 105 -4.55 4.30 -1.09
C VAL A 105 -5.38 5.35 -0.37
N GLY A 106 -5.90 5.03 0.80
CA GLY A 106 -6.76 5.95 1.53
C GLY A 106 -6.66 5.78 3.03
N LEU A 107 -6.93 6.87 3.74
CA LEU A 107 -6.83 6.90 5.19
C LEU A 107 -8.12 6.39 5.83
N TYR A 108 -7.97 5.39 6.68
CA TYR A 108 -9.04 4.80 7.50
C TYR A 108 -9.10 5.43 8.89
N GLN A 109 -7.94 5.68 9.53
CA GLN A 109 -7.85 6.22 10.89
C GLN A 109 -6.64 7.14 11.06
N GLY A 110 -6.75 8.14 11.96
CA GLY A 110 -5.67 9.05 12.29
C GLY A 110 -5.50 10.19 11.27
N GLU A 111 -4.31 10.77 11.22
CA GLU A 111 -3.90 11.76 10.21
C GLU A 111 -2.51 11.41 9.68
N GLN A 112 -2.35 11.44 8.36
CA GLN A 112 -1.09 11.18 7.67
C GLN A 112 -0.67 12.38 6.83
N GLU A 113 0.58 12.82 7.03
CA GLU A 113 1.27 13.67 6.08
C GLU A 113 1.91 12.77 5.02
N GLU A 114 1.66 13.07 3.76
CA GLU A 114 2.21 12.36 2.61
C GLU A 114 3.02 13.30 1.75
N GLU A 115 4.22 12.86 1.41
CA GLU A 115 5.08 13.49 0.43
C GLU A 115 5.20 12.59 -0.81
N GLU A 116 4.84 13.11 -1.97
CA GLU A 116 5.02 12.46 -3.27
C GLU A 116 6.25 13.02 -3.96
N PHE A 117 7.02 12.13 -4.59
CA PHE A 117 8.25 12.46 -5.28
C PHE A 117 8.16 12.13 -6.76
N GLU A 118 8.59 13.06 -7.59
CA GLU A 118 8.92 12.81 -8.98
C GLU A 118 10.37 12.32 -9.05
N VAL A 119 10.56 11.17 -9.69
CA VAL A 119 11.88 10.59 -9.91
C VAL A 119 12.22 10.73 -11.38
N ALA A 120 13.33 11.43 -11.68
CA ALA A 120 13.77 11.66 -13.05
C ALA A 120 14.34 10.40 -13.67
N GLU A 121 13.79 10.06 -14.85
CA GLU A 121 14.36 9.21 -15.88
C GLU A 121 14.98 7.86 -15.45
N HIS A 122 14.16 6.85 -15.10
CA HIS A 122 14.61 5.47 -15.26
C HIS A 122 13.41 4.53 -15.35
N ASP A 123 13.32 3.77 -16.42
CA ASP A 123 12.39 2.65 -16.53
C ASP A 123 12.74 1.50 -15.58
N HIS A 124 14.00 1.48 -15.10
CA HIS A 124 14.50 0.45 -14.18
C HIS A 124 15.51 1.06 -13.21
N PHE A 125 15.23 0.92 -11.91
CA PHE A 125 16.16 1.30 -10.84
C PHE A 125 16.97 0.07 -10.39
N HIS A 126 18.30 0.25 -10.25
CA HIS A 126 19.18 -0.77 -9.70
C HIS A 126 19.74 -0.35 -8.34
N PRO A 127 20.00 -1.32 -7.44
CA PRO A 127 20.64 -1.02 -6.17
C PRO A 127 21.97 -0.28 -6.38
N GLY A 128 22.14 0.84 -5.68
CA GLY A 128 23.31 1.69 -5.79
C GLY A 128 23.21 2.85 -6.78
N ASP A 129 22.17 2.90 -7.60
CA ASP A 129 21.88 4.05 -8.45
C ASP A 129 21.66 5.31 -7.58
N ASN A 130 21.99 6.47 -8.15
CA ASN A 130 21.64 7.76 -7.60
C ASN A 130 20.71 8.47 -8.57
N VAL A 131 19.45 8.64 -8.16
CA VAL A 131 18.42 9.26 -8.97
C VAL A 131 18.12 10.66 -8.45
N ARG A 132 17.77 11.57 -9.37
CA ARG A 132 17.27 12.87 -8.97
C ARG A 132 15.82 12.72 -8.54
N MET A 133 15.53 13.08 -7.29
CA MET A 133 14.18 13.15 -6.75
C MET A 133 13.79 14.58 -6.46
N ASN A 134 12.60 14.98 -6.88
CA ASN A 134 12.01 16.25 -6.53
C ASN A 134 10.70 16.00 -5.78
N ARG A 135 10.53 16.62 -4.62
CA ARG A 135 9.22 16.59 -3.96
C ARG A 135 8.21 17.36 -4.82
N ARG A 136 7.21 16.64 -5.27
CA ARG A 136 6.16 17.17 -6.14
C ARG A 136 5.11 17.94 -5.34
N PHE A 137 4.63 17.32 -4.26
CA PHE A 137 3.74 17.98 -3.31
C PHE A 137 3.77 17.29 -1.94
N LEU A 138 3.17 17.97 -0.99
CA LEU A 138 2.90 17.51 0.35
C LEU A 138 1.41 17.72 0.63
N ARG A 139 0.75 16.71 1.16
CA ARG A 139 -0.64 16.78 1.59
C ARG A 139 -0.84 16.14 2.96
N VAL A 140 -1.92 16.50 3.62
CA VAL A 140 -2.40 15.81 4.82
C VAL A 140 -3.68 15.07 4.45
N LEU A 141 -3.70 13.77 4.72
CA LEU A 141 -4.88 12.92 4.56
C LEU A 141 -5.62 12.79 5.89
N LYS A 142 -6.94 12.81 5.79
CA LYS A 142 -7.90 12.56 6.88
C LYS A 142 -8.74 11.32 6.57
N PRO A 143 -9.38 10.69 7.57
CA PRO A 143 -10.23 9.53 7.37
C PRO A 143 -11.26 9.73 6.26
N GLY A 144 -11.38 8.75 5.34
CA GLY A 144 -12.24 8.81 4.16
C GLY A 144 -11.59 9.45 2.92
N GLU A 145 -10.47 10.15 3.05
CA GLU A 145 -9.72 10.69 1.92
C GLU A 145 -8.81 9.61 1.30
N PHE A 146 -8.68 9.63 -0.02
CA PHE A 146 -7.88 8.66 -0.77
C PHE A 146 -7.38 9.23 -2.10
N TYR A 147 -6.43 8.54 -2.67
CA TYR A 147 -5.85 8.84 -3.98
C TYR A 147 -5.59 7.56 -4.78
N GLU A 148 -5.33 7.76 -6.07
CA GLU A 148 -4.99 6.71 -7.01
C GLU A 148 -3.48 6.63 -7.19
N LEU A 149 -2.95 5.41 -7.20
CA LEU A 149 -1.59 5.11 -7.62
C LEU A 149 -1.58 4.68 -9.09
N MET A 150 -0.72 5.30 -9.88
CA MET A 150 -0.56 5.04 -11.32
C MET A 150 0.92 5.08 -11.70
N PRO A 151 1.67 3.99 -11.47
CA PRO A 151 3.06 3.94 -11.92
C PRO A 151 3.20 4.24 -13.42
N PRO A 152 4.24 4.96 -13.83
CA PRO A 152 5.33 5.50 -13.00
C PRO A 152 5.07 6.90 -12.44
N TYR A 153 3.89 7.49 -12.66
CA TYR A 153 3.67 8.94 -12.48
C TYR A 153 3.61 9.42 -11.03
N ASN A 154 3.04 8.62 -10.11
CA ASN A 154 2.82 8.99 -8.70
C ASN A 154 3.02 7.80 -7.76
N ASP A 155 4.02 6.99 -8.05
CA ASP A 155 4.28 5.74 -7.33
C ASP A 155 5.28 5.89 -6.19
N VAL A 156 6.10 6.95 -6.20
CA VAL A 156 7.15 7.16 -5.19
C VAL A 156 6.69 8.15 -4.15
N HIS A 157 6.58 7.69 -2.92
CA HIS A 157 6.14 8.53 -1.81
C HIS A 157 6.73 8.10 -0.46
N ARG A 158 6.47 8.88 0.57
CA ARG A 158 6.54 8.49 1.98
C ARG A 158 5.36 9.07 2.75
N VAL A 159 4.99 8.40 3.84
CA VAL A 159 3.96 8.89 4.74
C VAL A 159 4.47 8.98 6.16
N LYS A 160 3.94 9.95 6.92
CA LYS A 160 4.23 10.17 8.33
C LYS A 160 2.93 10.31 9.10
N THR A 161 2.79 9.60 10.21
CA THR A 161 1.69 9.83 11.15
C THR A 161 1.92 11.11 11.92
N ILE A 162 0.94 12.02 11.86
CA ILE A 162 0.95 13.30 12.57
C ILE A 162 -0.09 13.37 13.68
N SER A 163 -1.02 12.41 13.75
CA SER A 163 -1.96 12.24 14.88
C SER A 163 -1.25 11.66 16.11
N ALA A 164 -1.88 11.84 17.30
CA ALA A 164 -1.41 11.28 18.57
C ALA A 164 -1.54 9.75 18.63
N GLU A 165 -2.51 9.19 17.89
CA GLU A 165 -2.73 7.76 17.75
C GLU A 165 -2.12 7.25 16.43
N PRO A 166 -1.86 5.93 16.30
CA PRO A 166 -1.42 5.35 15.03
C PRO A 166 -2.38 5.69 13.89
N SER A 167 -1.84 6.03 12.75
CA SER A 167 -2.65 6.14 11.54
C SER A 167 -2.76 4.79 10.85
N ILE A 168 -3.91 4.55 10.22
CA ILE A 168 -4.20 3.33 9.47
C ILE A 168 -4.65 3.74 8.08
N SER A 169 -3.90 3.34 7.07
CA SER A 169 -4.30 3.49 5.67
C SER A 169 -4.61 2.13 5.05
N LEU A 170 -5.67 2.08 4.25
CA LEU A 170 -6.00 0.90 3.44
C LEU A 170 -5.33 1.03 2.08
N HIS A 171 -4.84 -0.06 1.57
CA HIS A 171 -4.18 -0.14 0.27
C HIS A 171 -4.80 -1.25 -0.56
N LEU A 172 -5.48 -0.92 -1.65
CA LEU A 172 -5.88 -1.86 -2.68
C LEU A 172 -4.89 -1.75 -3.83
N LEU A 173 -3.99 -2.72 -3.98
CA LEU A 173 -2.91 -2.65 -4.97
C LEU A 173 -2.89 -3.88 -5.87
N ALA A 174 -2.65 -3.64 -7.17
CA ALA A 174 -2.56 -4.70 -8.19
C ALA A 174 -1.19 -5.36 -8.20
N ASN A 175 -0.78 -5.92 -7.07
CA ASN A 175 0.43 -6.71 -6.87
C ASN A 175 0.46 -7.33 -5.46
N ASP A 176 1.36 -8.29 -5.22
CA ASP A 176 1.74 -8.77 -3.88
C ASP A 176 2.84 -7.86 -3.30
N THR A 177 2.48 -6.59 -3.03
CA THR A 177 3.44 -5.54 -2.67
C THR A 177 4.21 -5.79 -1.38
N GLY A 178 3.74 -6.67 -0.52
CA GLY A 178 4.50 -7.11 0.67
C GLY A 178 5.65 -8.04 0.33
N CYS A 179 5.51 -8.86 -0.71
CA CYS A 179 6.45 -9.93 -1.02
C CYS A 179 7.29 -9.69 -2.27
N VAL A 180 6.92 -8.77 -3.15
CA VAL A 180 7.77 -8.40 -4.30
C VAL A 180 8.91 -7.49 -3.85
N ILE A 181 10.04 -7.61 -4.53
CA ILE A 181 11.18 -6.70 -4.35
C ILE A 181 10.79 -5.35 -4.97
N ARG A 182 10.95 -4.29 -4.21
CA ARG A 182 10.66 -2.91 -4.59
C ARG A 182 11.83 -2.01 -4.26
N GLN A 183 11.79 -0.77 -4.69
CA GLN A 183 12.83 0.19 -4.43
C GLN A 183 12.45 1.10 -3.26
N ARG A 184 13.43 1.39 -2.42
CA ARG A 184 13.43 2.47 -1.46
C ARG A 184 14.55 3.44 -1.81
N PHE A 185 14.34 4.69 -1.46
CA PHE A 185 15.24 5.78 -1.77
C PHE A 185 15.65 6.47 -0.47
N ASP A 186 16.91 6.80 -0.34
CA ASP A 186 17.32 7.67 0.77
C ASP A 186 17.13 9.15 0.42
N GLY A 187 17.40 10.05 1.38
CA GLY A 187 17.24 11.49 1.18
C GLY A 187 18.17 12.11 0.13
N THR A 188 19.16 11.36 -0.37
CA THR A 188 20.08 11.78 -1.43
C THR A 188 19.69 11.24 -2.80
N GLY A 189 18.70 10.35 -2.86
CA GLY A 189 18.27 9.68 -4.08
C GLY A 189 18.96 8.35 -4.36
N ARG A 190 19.74 7.83 -3.40
CA ARG A 190 20.34 6.51 -3.54
C ARG A 190 19.27 5.43 -3.47
N VAL A 191 19.29 4.56 -4.47
CA VAL A 191 18.35 3.43 -4.62
C VAL A 191 18.86 2.22 -3.84
N ASP A 192 17.95 1.57 -3.14
CA ASP A 192 18.17 0.29 -2.49
C ASP A 192 16.93 -0.60 -2.71
N GLU A 193 17.07 -1.91 -2.65
CA GLU A 193 15.97 -2.86 -2.75
C GLU A 193 15.48 -3.26 -1.36
N PHE A 194 14.17 -3.51 -1.26
CA PHE A 194 13.58 -4.02 -0.02
C PHE A 194 12.30 -4.81 -0.28
N ARG A 195 11.91 -5.58 0.71
CA ARG A 195 10.57 -6.16 0.87
C ARG A 195 9.99 -5.66 2.18
N SER A 196 8.74 -5.17 2.14
CA SER A 196 8.06 -4.76 3.38
C SER A 196 7.64 -5.95 4.25
N GLY A 197 7.38 -7.09 3.63
CA GLY A 197 6.75 -8.23 4.28
C GLY A 197 5.28 -7.98 4.63
N TRP A 198 4.59 -9.04 5.03
CA TRP A 198 3.28 -8.97 5.68
C TRP A 198 3.43 -9.27 7.16
N SER A 199 2.67 -8.61 8.01
CA SER A 199 2.70 -8.83 9.46
C SER A 199 2.05 -10.15 9.88
N ASN A 200 1.16 -10.71 9.06
CA ASN A 200 0.38 -11.91 9.33
C ASN A 200 0.59 -13.05 8.34
N LYS A 201 1.49 -12.90 7.36
CA LYS A 201 1.77 -13.94 6.37
C LYS A 201 3.24 -13.89 5.95
N PRO A 202 3.98 -15.02 6.00
CA PRO A 202 5.33 -15.06 5.48
C PRO A 202 5.33 -14.94 3.96
N CYS A 203 6.30 -14.23 3.42
CA CYS A 203 6.56 -14.24 1.99
C CYS A 203 7.23 -15.55 1.58
N PRO A 204 6.93 -16.08 0.38
CA PRO A 204 7.68 -17.21 -0.15
C PRO A 204 9.17 -16.88 -0.22
N GLU A 205 10.02 -17.86 0.11
CA GLU A 205 11.46 -17.74 -0.13
C GLU A 205 11.69 -17.55 -1.64
N SER A 206 12.36 -16.47 -2.03
CA SER A 206 12.79 -16.32 -3.41
C SER A 206 13.97 -17.25 -3.68
N LEU A 207 14.16 -17.67 -4.95
CA LEU A 207 15.35 -18.42 -5.34
C LEU A 207 16.64 -17.63 -5.08
N ALA A 208 16.56 -16.30 -4.94
CA ALA A 208 17.67 -15.41 -4.60
C ALA A 208 18.05 -15.44 -3.10
N ASP A 209 17.14 -15.88 -2.22
CA ASP A 209 17.39 -15.96 -0.77
C ASP A 209 18.10 -17.27 -0.36
N ARG A 210 18.52 -18.11 -1.31
CA ARG A 210 19.12 -19.43 -1.09
C ARG A 210 20.65 -19.44 -1.21
N HIS A 211 21.31 -18.28 -1.09
CA HIS A 211 22.79 -18.19 -1.16
C HIS A 211 23.39 -17.60 0.10
#